data_27c1b06ce757fd3d3cb8840cbf8b22a1
#
_entry.id   27c1b06ce757fd3d3cb8840cbf8b22a1
#
_cell.length_a   1.000
_cell.length_b   1.000
_cell.length_c   1.000
_cell.angle_alpha   90.00
_cell.angle_beta   90.00
_cell.angle_gamma   90.00
#
_symmetry.space_group_name_H-M   'P 1'
#
loop_
_entity.id
_entity.type
_entity.pdbx_description
1 polymer ?
#
loop_
_entity_poly.entity_id
_entity_poly.type
_entity_poly.pdbx_seq_one_letter_code
_entity_poly.pdbx_strand_id
1 'polypeptide(L)'
;MYSSVSKGIVLLFNISLMTYIPLLTAAENRTVTDESQLRMQPQQCVTLREGRNCFATIKIQWQKTLAQSVCLYQVNKKQSDHKQQLKCWAKSRQGQANIEFESSETLIYQLRTQPGDRLIAQTEVVVSWLHKNTTRRRHWRLF
;
A
#
# COMPACT_ATOMS: atom_id res chain seq x y z
N MET A 1 49.11 -64.78 -44.02
CA MET A 1 50.49 -64.34 -44.36
C MET A 1 50.51 -62.85 -44.15
N TYR A 2 51.44 -62.45 -43.30
CA TYR A 2 52.02 -61.10 -43.09
C TYR A 2 51.11 -59.90 -42.93
N SER A 3 50.98 -59.38 -41.75
CA SER A 3 51.97 -58.58 -41.01
C SER A 3 52.17 -57.17 -41.62
N SER A 4 51.78 -56.16 -41.00
CA SER A 4 52.68 -55.06 -40.71
C SER A 4 52.07 -54.07 -39.69
N VAL A 5 52.82 -53.95 -38.68
CA VAL A 5 52.77 -52.97 -37.61
C VAL A 5 53.09 -51.59 -38.20
N SER A 6 52.30 -50.59 -37.90
CA SER A 6 52.81 -49.23 -38.00
C SER A 6 52.40 -48.44 -36.78
N LYS A 7 53.47 -48.14 -36.11
CA LYS A 7 53.55 -47.36 -34.88
C LYS A 7 52.96 -45.93 -35.01
N GLY A 8 52.19 -45.58 -34.07
CA GLY A 8 52.48 -44.34 -33.27
C GLY A 8 52.32 -43.03 -34.00
N ILE A 9 51.24 -42.36 -33.63
CA ILE A 9 51.32 -40.92 -33.36
C ILE A 9 50.28 -40.70 -32.29
N VAL A 10 50.72 -40.59 -31.04
CA VAL A 10 49.95 -40.06 -29.95
C VAL A 10 49.90 -38.57 -30.16
N LEU A 11 48.87 -38.10 -30.85
CA LEU A 11 48.54 -36.71 -30.89
C LEU A 11 47.78 -36.38 -29.61
N LEU A 12 48.49 -35.77 -28.69
CA LEU A 12 47.93 -35.14 -27.51
C LEU A 12 47.03 -34.00 -27.96
N PHE A 13 45.77 -34.33 -28.16
CA PHE A 13 44.72 -33.33 -28.32
C PHE A 13 44.48 -32.70 -26.97
N ASN A 14 45.22 -31.63 -26.70
CA ASN A 14 44.88 -30.73 -25.60
C ASN A 14 43.53 -30.09 -25.94
N ILE A 15 42.47 -30.73 -25.51
CA ILE A 15 41.15 -30.15 -25.49
C ILE A 15 41.16 -29.11 -24.37
N SER A 16 41.53 -27.89 -24.76
CA SER A 16 41.31 -26.70 -23.95
C SER A 16 39.78 -26.55 -23.81
N LEU A 17 39.27 -27.10 -22.73
CA LEU A 17 37.89 -26.96 -22.34
C LEU A 17 37.68 -25.50 -21.86
N MET A 18 37.51 -24.61 -22.85
CA MET A 18 37.03 -23.27 -22.57
C MET A 18 35.64 -23.43 -21.96
N THR A 19 35.57 -23.36 -20.64
CA THR A 19 34.33 -23.20 -19.89
C THR A 19 33.74 -21.86 -20.28
N TYR A 20 32.83 -21.88 -21.25
CA TYR A 20 31.91 -20.80 -21.48
C TYR A 20 31.00 -20.72 -20.24
N ILE A 21 31.33 -19.86 -19.32
CA ILE A 21 30.43 -19.44 -18.26
C ILE A 21 29.42 -18.52 -18.96
N PRO A 22 28.16 -18.92 -19.15
CA PRO A 22 27.16 -17.95 -19.56
C PRO A 22 27.03 -16.97 -18.38
N LEU A 23 27.41 -15.72 -18.60
CA LEU A 23 26.96 -14.63 -17.76
C LEU A 23 25.42 -14.65 -17.85
N LEU A 24 24.80 -15.33 -16.91
CA LEU A 24 23.40 -15.09 -16.60
C LEU A 24 23.34 -13.66 -16.11
N THR A 25 23.14 -12.74 -17.04
CA THR A 25 22.57 -11.44 -16.69
C THR A 25 21.19 -11.75 -16.16
N ALA A 26 21.09 -11.88 -14.83
CA ALA A 26 19.83 -11.81 -14.14
C ALA A 26 19.24 -10.43 -14.52
N ALA A 27 18.34 -10.43 -15.51
CA ALA A 27 17.47 -9.32 -15.76
C ALA A 27 16.67 -9.20 -14.47
N GLU A 28 17.14 -8.31 -13.60
CA GLU A 28 16.42 -7.89 -12.40
C GLU A 28 15.11 -7.31 -12.91
N ASN A 29 14.12 -8.18 -12.90
CA ASN A 29 12.75 -7.82 -13.22
C ASN A 29 12.31 -6.89 -12.07
N ARG A 30 12.71 -5.62 -12.17
CA ARG A 30 12.15 -4.57 -11.34
C ARG A 30 10.68 -4.52 -11.70
N THR A 31 9.92 -5.34 -11.00
CA THR A 31 8.50 -5.08 -10.84
C THR A 31 8.45 -3.65 -10.29
N VAL A 32 8.16 -2.69 -11.15
CA VAL A 32 7.79 -1.34 -10.74
C VAL A 32 6.57 -1.54 -9.88
N THR A 33 6.79 -1.70 -8.59
CA THR A 33 5.73 -1.72 -7.60
C THR A 33 5.09 -0.35 -7.76
N ASP A 34 3.88 -0.33 -8.31
CA ASP A 34 3.07 0.87 -8.49
C ASP A 34 2.75 1.40 -7.09
N GLU A 35 3.73 2.08 -6.52
CA GLU A 35 3.66 2.60 -5.15
C GLU A 35 2.67 3.75 -5.15
N SER A 36 1.47 3.43 -4.75
CA SER A 36 0.42 4.40 -4.54
C SER A 36 0.37 4.81 -3.07
N GLN A 37 0.46 6.10 -2.82
CA GLN A 37 0.35 6.66 -1.47
C GLN A 37 -0.97 7.40 -1.34
N LEU A 38 -1.71 7.07 -0.29
CA LEU A 38 -2.91 7.80 0.13
C LEU A 38 -2.70 8.31 1.55
N ARG A 39 -2.74 9.62 1.74
CA ARG A 39 -2.54 10.29 3.03
C ARG A 39 -3.77 11.10 3.40
N MET A 40 -4.12 11.07 4.67
CA MET A 40 -5.23 11.85 5.23
C MET A 40 -4.75 12.61 6.48
N GLN A 41 -5.24 13.80 6.66
CA GLN A 41 -4.95 14.65 7.82
C GLN A 41 -6.21 15.43 8.23
N PRO A 42 -6.67 15.29 9.50
CA PRO A 42 -6.21 14.36 10.52
C PRO A 42 -6.65 12.91 10.23
N GLN A 43 -5.93 11.92 10.77
CA GLN A 43 -6.31 10.49 10.72
C GLN A 43 -7.13 10.06 11.94
N GLN A 44 -7.27 10.94 12.91
CA GLN A 44 -8.01 10.68 14.13
C GLN A 44 -8.92 11.86 14.46
N CYS A 45 -10.15 11.55 14.81
CA CYS A 45 -11.12 12.50 15.28
C CYS A 45 -11.56 12.10 16.70
N VAL A 46 -11.46 13.03 17.66
CA VAL A 46 -11.69 12.73 19.07
C VAL A 46 -12.95 13.41 19.57
N THR A 47 -13.86 12.65 20.18
CA THR A 47 -15.05 13.16 20.84
C THR A 47 -14.93 13.15 22.36
N LEU A 48 -15.76 13.91 23.05
CA LEU A 48 -15.78 13.93 24.52
C LEU A 48 -16.48 12.70 25.11
N ARG A 49 -17.36 12.06 24.36
CA ARG A 49 -18.19 10.94 24.81
C ARG A 49 -18.34 9.90 23.72
N GLU A 50 -18.45 8.65 24.11
CA GLU A 50 -18.77 7.54 23.23
C GLU A 50 -20.09 7.75 22.48
N GLY A 51 -20.14 7.34 21.20
CA GLY A 51 -21.33 7.42 20.35
C GLY A 51 -21.69 8.82 19.84
N ARG A 52 -20.90 9.85 20.16
CA ARG A 52 -21.10 11.19 19.60
C ARG A 52 -20.43 11.32 18.24
N ASN A 53 -21.10 12.04 17.34
CA ASN A 53 -20.49 12.39 16.06
C ASN A 53 -19.26 13.27 16.28
N CYS A 54 -18.21 12.95 15.56
CA CYS A 54 -17.02 13.75 15.45
C CYS A 54 -17.09 14.53 14.14
N PHE A 55 -16.75 15.80 14.18
CA PHE A 55 -16.75 16.70 13.03
C PHE A 55 -15.33 17.17 12.76
N ALA A 56 -14.88 17.03 11.53
CA ALA A 56 -13.55 17.48 11.11
C ALA A 56 -13.51 17.73 9.61
N THR A 57 -12.72 18.71 9.18
CA THR A 57 -12.35 18.84 7.77
C THR A 57 -11.07 18.02 7.53
N ILE A 58 -11.15 17.02 6.68
CA ILE A 58 -10.05 16.11 6.39
C ILE A 58 -9.45 16.44 5.05
N LYS A 59 -8.16 16.74 5.04
CA LYS A 59 -7.38 16.90 3.83
C LYS A 59 -6.89 15.53 3.35
N ILE A 60 -7.24 15.20 2.13
CA ILE A 60 -6.80 13.98 1.45
C ILE A 60 -5.80 14.35 0.38
N GLN A 61 -4.72 13.59 0.32
CA GLN A 61 -3.70 13.69 -0.71
C GLN A 61 -3.35 12.28 -1.17
N TRP A 62 -3.24 12.11 -2.48
CA TRP A 62 -2.78 10.85 -3.04
C TRP A 62 -1.77 11.11 -4.17
N GLN A 63 -0.88 10.14 -4.35
CA GLN A 63 0.14 10.16 -5.38
C GLN A 63 0.35 8.74 -5.94
N LYS A 64 0.68 8.65 -7.22
CA LYS A 64 0.91 7.41 -7.94
C LYS A 64 1.97 7.61 -9.02
N THR A 65 2.72 6.54 -9.32
CA THR A 65 3.77 6.57 -10.34
C THR A 65 3.20 6.76 -11.75
N LEU A 66 2.12 6.06 -12.07
CA LEU A 66 1.50 6.10 -13.40
C LEU A 66 0.21 6.91 -13.37
N ALA A 67 0.00 7.71 -14.43
CA ALA A 67 -1.25 8.46 -14.60
C ALA A 67 -2.41 7.50 -14.86
N GLN A 68 -3.46 7.60 -14.03
CA GLN A 68 -4.65 6.77 -14.13
C GLN A 68 -5.88 7.52 -13.66
N SER A 69 -7.04 7.13 -14.19
CA SER A 69 -8.31 7.63 -13.65
C SER A 69 -8.63 6.89 -12.37
N VAL A 70 -8.87 7.62 -11.30
CA VAL A 70 -9.12 7.08 -9.96
C VAL A 70 -10.27 7.81 -9.29
N CYS A 71 -11.00 7.10 -8.44
CA CYS A 71 -12.03 7.68 -7.60
C CYS A 71 -11.78 7.35 -6.12
N LEU A 72 -12.11 8.28 -5.27
CA LEU A 72 -12.09 8.16 -3.82
C LEU A 72 -13.49 7.74 -3.35
N TYR A 73 -13.53 6.69 -2.54
CA TYR A 73 -14.75 6.17 -1.94
C TYR A 73 -14.64 6.18 -0.42
N GLN A 74 -15.75 6.48 0.22
CA GLN A 74 -15.96 6.28 1.65
C GLN A 74 -16.71 5.00 1.88
N VAL A 75 -16.27 4.20 2.84
CA VAL A 75 -16.85 2.90 3.19
C VAL A 75 -17.04 2.83 4.69
N ASN A 76 -18.22 2.40 5.13
CA ASN A 76 -18.42 2.10 6.55
C ASN A 76 -17.87 0.70 6.85
N LYS A 77 -17.09 0.57 7.92
CA LYS A 77 -16.48 -0.70 8.33
C LYS A 77 -17.51 -1.81 8.61
N LYS A 78 -18.71 -1.44 9.05
CA LYS A 78 -19.81 -2.38 9.35
C LYS A 78 -20.63 -2.75 8.11
N GLN A 79 -20.61 -1.92 7.06
CA GLN A 79 -21.38 -2.08 5.83
C GLN A 79 -20.46 -1.93 4.63
N SER A 80 -19.52 -2.86 4.49
CA SER A 80 -18.50 -2.83 3.43
C SER A 80 -19.05 -2.79 2.00
N ASP A 81 -20.29 -3.22 1.80
CA ASP A 81 -20.94 -3.27 0.49
C ASP A 81 -21.42 -1.89 0.01
N HIS A 82 -21.64 -0.95 0.93
CA HIS A 82 -22.05 0.40 0.60
C HIS A 82 -20.82 1.31 0.47
N LYS A 83 -20.43 1.57 -0.77
CA LYS A 83 -19.36 2.51 -1.11
C LYS A 83 -19.97 3.83 -1.60
N GLN A 84 -19.69 4.92 -0.90
CA GLN A 84 -20.06 6.26 -1.32
C GLN A 84 -18.92 6.88 -2.10
N GLN A 85 -19.14 7.23 -3.37
CA GLN A 85 -18.16 7.94 -4.18
C GLN A 85 -18.12 9.40 -3.76
N LEU A 86 -16.93 9.89 -3.44
CA LEU A 86 -16.71 11.26 -2.99
C LEU A 86 -16.15 12.16 -4.11
N LYS A 87 -15.10 11.71 -4.78
CA LYS A 87 -14.41 12.49 -5.82
C LYS A 87 -13.66 11.60 -6.79
N CYS A 88 -13.60 12.02 -8.04
CA CYS A 88 -12.82 11.35 -9.09
C CYS A 88 -11.80 12.31 -9.72
N TRP A 89 -10.72 11.73 -10.23
CA TRP A 89 -9.67 12.41 -11.00
C TRP A 89 -9.41 11.60 -12.28
N ALA A 90 -9.46 12.28 -13.41
CA ALA A 90 -9.21 11.66 -14.70
C ALA A 90 -7.72 11.73 -15.03
N LYS A 91 -7.14 10.58 -15.43
CA LYS A 91 -5.76 10.45 -15.93
C LYS A 91 -4.72 11.28 -15.14
N SER A 92 -4.78 11.21 -13.82
CA SER A 92 -3.92 11.99 -12.93
C SER A 92 -2.89 11.10 -12.23
N ARG A 93 -1.74 11.67 -11.86
CA ARG A 93 -0.72 11.02 -11.01
C ARG A 93 -0.85 11.42 -9.55
N GLN A 94 -1.53 12.51 -9.28
CA GLN A 94 -1.74 13.02 -7.94
C GLN A 94 -3.08 13.74 -7.85
N GLY A 95 -3.59 13.85 -6.66
CA GLY A 95 -4.80 14.59 -6.39
C GLY A 95 -4.93 14.96 -4.93
N GLN A 96 -5.77 15.95 -4.68
CA GLN A 96 -6.11 16.41 -3.35
C GLN A 96 -7.60 16.74 -3.25
N ALA A 97 -8.14 16.59 -2.07
CA ALA A 97 -9.50 16.98 -1.72
C ALA A 97 -9.57 17.35 -0.24
N ASN A 98 -10.48 18.25 0.08
CA ASN A 98 -10.94 18.45 1.45
C ASN A 98 -12.35 17.88 1.53
N ILE A 99 -12.61 17.08 2.54
CA ILE A 99 -13.91 16.48 2.80
C ILE A 99 -14.35 16.82 4.21
N GLU A 100 -15.63 17.07 4.37
CA GLU A 100 -16.24 17.21 5.68
C GLU A 100 -16.51 15.80 6.24
N PHE A 101 -15.91 15.54 7.39
CA PHE A 101 -16.08 14.31 8.13
C PHE A 101 -17.11 14.50 9.23
N GLU A 102 -18.14 13.69 9.21
CA GLU A 102 -19.13 13.61 10.26
C GLU A 102 -19.45 12.13 10.50
N SER A 103 -19.00 11.58 11.62
CA SER A 103 -19.28 10.19 11.98
C SER A 103 -19.06 9.94 13.47
N SER A 104 -19.83 9.03 14.04
CA SER A 104 -19.60 8.44 15.37
C SER A 104 -18.73 7.17 15.29
N GLU A 105 -18.38 6.71 14.07
CA GLU A 105 -17.65 5.48 13.82
C GLU A 105 -16.45 5.72 12.92
N THR A 106 -15.45 4.83 13.01
CA THR A 106 -14.30 4.82 12.10
C THR A 106 -14.76 4.57 10.68
N LEU A 107 -14.35 5.44 9.76
CA LEU A 107 -14.64 5.32 8.34
C LEU A 107 -13.38 4.97 7.56
N ILE A 108 -13.55 4.12 6.55
CA ILE A 108 -12.48 3.71 5.64
C ILE A 108 -12.60 4.50 4.36
N TYR A 109 -11.46 4.95 3.83
CA TYR A 109 -11.36 5.65 2.56
C TYR A 109 -10.53 4.83 1.60
N GLN A 110 -11.07 4.57 0.43
CA GLN A 110 -10.48 3.73 -0.60
C GLN A 110 -10.28 4.52 -1.88
N LEU A 111 -9.06 4.48 -2.41
CA LEU A 111 -8.74 4.96 -3.74
C LEU A 111 -8.83 3.78 -4.71
N ARG A 112 -9.68 3.90 -5.73
CA ARG A 112 -9.95 2.83 -6.68
C ARG A 112 -9.81 3.29 -8.12
N THR A 113 -9.43 2.38 -9.02
CA THR A 113 -9.30 2.67 -10.45
C THR A 113 -10.65 2.82 -11.13
N GLN A 114 -10.66 3.64 -12.19
CA GLN A 114 -11.78 3.76 -13.14
C GLN A 114 -11.24 3.55 -14.57
N PRO A 115 -11.86 2.66 -15.38
CA PRO A 115 -12.78 1.61 -15.03
C PRO A 115 -12.10 0.45 -14.27
N GLY A 116 -12.87 -0.50 -13.76
CA GLY A 116 -12.37 -1.74 -13.16
C GLY A 116 -12.43 -1.83 -11.65
N ASP A 117 -12.77 -0.74 -10.93
CA ASP A 117 -12.99 -0.72 -9.47
C ASP A 117 -11.92 -1.46 -8.64
N ARG A 118 -10.66 -1.49 -9.12
CA ARG A 118 -9.55 -2.12 -8.40
C ARG A 118 -9.08 -1.22 -7.26
N LEU A 119 -8.97 -1.76 -6.06
CA LEU A 119 -8.39 -1.05 -4.91
C LEU A 119 -6.91 -0.75 -5.16
N ILE A 120 -6.53 0.52 -5.02
CA ILE A 120 -5.16 1.02 -5.18
C ILE A 120 -4.53 1.27 -3.83
N ALA A 121 -5.23 2.01 -2.98
CA ALA A 121 -4.78 2.39 -1.65
C ALA A 121 -5.98 2.55 -0.71
N GLN A 122 -5.74 2.34 0.57
CA GLN A 122 -6.75 2.45 1.62
C GLN A 122 -6.16 3.09 2.85
N THR A 123 -6.96 3.90 3.52
CA THR A 123 -6.65 4.48 4.83
C THR A 123 -7.94 4.62 5.63
N GLU A 124 -7.83 4.94 6.91
CA GLU A 124 -9.00 5.14 7.77
C GLU A 124 -8.88 6.43 8.59
N VAL A 125 -10.02 6.95 8.98
CA VAL A 125 -10.15 8.00 9.99
C VAL A 125 -10.77 7.39 11.21
N VAL A 126 -9.97 7.31 12.27
CA VAL A 126 -10.37 6.68 13.53
C VAL A 126 -11.14 7.66 14.37
N VAL A 127 -12.33 7.28 14.79
CA VAL A 127 -13.09 8.00 15.82
C VAL A 127 -12.77 7.40 17.17
N SER A 128 -12.35 8.24 18.10
CA SER A 128 -12.07 7.87 19.48
C SER A 128 -12.76 8.84 20.45
N TRP A 129 -12.85 8.46 21.71
CA TRP A 129 -13.43 9.30 22.77
C TRP A 129 -12.51 9.35 23.98
N LEU A 130 -12.65 10.44 24.72
CA LEU A 130 -11.89 10.64 25.94
C LEU A 130 -12.51 9.80 27.06
N HIS A 131 -11.76 8.78 27.49
CA HIS A 131 -12.09 8.10 28.74
C HIS A 131 -11.84 9.06 29.91
N LYS A 132 -12.88 9.43 30.63
CA LYS A 132 -12.68 10.03 31.95
C LYS A 132 -12.03 8.98 32.85
N ASN A 133 -10.72 9.06 33.00
CA ASN A 133 -10.07 8.41 34.12
C ASN A 133 -10.65 9.03 35.39
N THR A 134 -11.58 8.34 36.03
CA THR A 134 -11.96 8.62 37.43
C THR A 134 -10.75 8.23 38.27
N THR A 135 -9.75 9.09 38.26
CA THR A 135 -8.68 9.00 39.25
C THR A 135 -9.36 9.15 40.59
N ARG A 136 -9.48 8.01 41.25
CA ARG A 136 -9.98 7.94 42.63
C ARG A 136 -9.18 8.98 43.41
N ARG A 137 -9.81 10.14 43.76
CA ARG A 137 -9.21 11.13 44.63
C ARG A 137 -8.86 10.40 45.89
N ARG A 138 -7.58 10.17 46.15
CA ARG A 138 -7.09 9.70 47.46
C ARG A 138 -7.51 10.77 48.46
N HIS A 139 -8.47 10.44 49.30
CA HIS A 139 -8.86 11.28 50.41
C HIS A 139 -7.66 11.34 51.36
N TRP A 140 -6.92 12.43 51.29
CA TRP A 140 -5.90 12.72 52.29
C TRP A 140 -6.64 12.94 53.60
N ARG A 141 -6.60 11.94 54.45
CA ARG A 141 -7.00 12.13 55.85
C ARG A 141 -5.85 12.87 56.50
N LEU A 142 -6.05 14.16 56.72
CA LEU A 142 -5.24 14.94 57.65
C LEU A 142 -5.72 14.58 59.05
N PHE A 143 -4.87 14.03 59.82
CA PHE A 143 -5.08 13.78 61.27
C PHE A 143 -4.75 15.05 62.03
#